data_d328ba801a99890122a1a8403c084649
#
_entry.id   d328ba801a99890122a1a8403c084649
#
_cell.length_a   1.000
_cell.length_b   1.000
_cell.length_c   1.000
_cell.angle_alpha   90.00
_cell.angle_beta   90.00
_cell.angle_gamma   90.00
#
_symmetry.space_group_name_H-M   'P 1'
#
loop_
_entity.id
_entity.type
_entity.pdbx_description
1 polymer ?
#
loop_
_entity_poly.entity_id
_entity_poly.type
_entity_poly.pdbx_seq_one_letter_code
_entity_poly.pdbx_strand_id
1 'polypeptide(L)'
;MQLTTHRLRVRPFAPADEAALHTLLSSPAVMEYLEPPFAPAQTHAFLQAALGPRPPVYAVEALADGAFVGYLIFHPYPEQPFAACWELGWVLAPPHWGRGYAAALTEAVIAHAPRQGLPGLVLECVPEQAATRRLAAKLGFAPAGQADGLLRFCLTL
;
A
#
# COMPACT_ATOMS: atom_id res chain seq x y z
N MET A 1 -11.78 -5.14 -2.37
CA MET A 1 -11.34 -5.76 -1.11
C MET A 1 -11.87 -4.97 0.07
N GLN A 2 -12.24 -5.62 1.15
CA GLN A 2 -12.55 -4.99 2.43
C GLN A 2 -11.83 -5.77 3.53
N LEU A 3 -11.02 -5.08 4.34
CA LEU A 3 -10.31 -5.64 5.47
C LEU A 3 -10.51 -4.73 6.67
N THR A 4 -10.51 -5.32 7.86
CA THR A 4 -10.57 -4.58 9.12
C THR A 4 -9.48 -5.09 10.04
N THR A 5 -8.69 -4.18 10.60
CA THR A 5 -7.77 -4.44 11.68
C THR A 5 -8.37 -3.95 13.00
N HIS A 6 -7.62 -4.00 14.08
CA HIS A 6 -8.07 -3.43 15.36
C HIS A 6 -8.35 -1.91 15.30
N ARG A 7 -7.68 -1.18 14.41
CA ARG A 7 -7.74 0.29 14.36
C ARG A 7 -8.06 0.87 12.98
N LEU A 8 -8.00 0.05 11.92
CA LEU A 8 -8.10 0.51 10.55
C LEU A 8 -9.14 -0.29 9.77
N ARG A 9 -9.76 0.36 8.82
CA ARG A 9 -10.58 -0.25 7.77
C ARG A 9 -9.96 0.03 6.41
N VAL A 10 -9.83 -1.02 5.60
CA VAL A 10 -9.50 -0.93 4.17
C VAL A 10 -10.79 -1.09 3.38
N ARG A 11 -11.06 -0.17 2.48
CA ARG A 11 -12.27 -0.13 1.65
C ARG A 11 -11.97 0.35 0.23
N PRO A 12 -12.86 0.12 -0.74
CA PRO A 12 -12.78 0.80 -2.02
C PRO A 12 -12.74 2.32 -1.84
N PHE A 13 -12.06 3.01 -2.77
CA PHE A 13 -12.15 4.46 -2.85
C PHE A 13 -13.56 4.93 -3.20
N ALA A 14 -13.89 6.14 -2.77
CA ALA A 14 -15.09 6.86 -3.15
C ALA A 14 -14.71 8.24 -3.74
N PRO A 15 -15.55 8.86 -4.58
CA PRO A 15 -15.26 10.20 -5.11
C PRO A 15 -14.99 11.24 -4.02
N ALA A 16 -15.60 11.10 -2.85
CA ALA A 16 -15.41 12.00 -1.71
C ALA A 16 -14.00 11.94 -1.11
N ASP A 17 -13.18 10.92 -1.43
CA ASP A 17 -11.81 10.80 -0.93
C ASP A 17 -10.82 11.74 -1.64
N GLU A 18 -11.21 12.40 -2.74
CA GLU A 18 -10.29 13.15 -3.62
C GLU A 18 -9.49 14.22 -2.88
N ALA A 19 -10.14 15.00 -2.02
CA ALA A 19 -9.46 16.07 -1.28
C ALA A 19 -8.40 15.53 -0.30
N ALA A 20 -8.73 14.48 0.44
CA ALA A 20 -7.80 13.84 1.36
C ALA A 20 -6.65 13.12 0.62
N LEU A 21 -6.96 12.47 -0.49
CA LEU A 21 -5.98 11.85 -1.37
C LEU A 21 -5.04 12.89 -1.97
N HIS A 22 -5.55 14.05 -2.41
CA HIS A 22 -4.70 15.12 -2.92
C HIS A 22 -3.77 15.68 -1.85
N THR A 23 -4.25 15.89 -0.63
CA THR A 23 -3.42 16.30 0.50
C THR A 23 -2.27 15.30 0.72
N LEU A 24 -2.53 14.00 0.61
CA LEU A 24 -1.52 12.96 0.72
C LEU A 24 -0.50 13.01 -0.43
N LEU A 25 -0.97 12.99 -1.68
CA LEU A 25 -0.12 12.86 -2.87
C LEU A 25 0.58 14.18 -3.28
N SER A 26 0.15 15.32 -2.77
CA SER A 26 0.84 16.61 -2.95
C SER A 26 1.87 16.91 -1.86
N SER A 27 1.96 16.05 -0.84
CA SER A 27 2.92 16.22 0.26
C SER A 27 4.33 15.81 -0.16
N PRO A 28 5.33 16.71 -0.14
CA PRO A 28 6.73 16.34 -0.44
C PRO A 28 7.27 15.26 0.50
N ALA A 29 6.89 15.28 1.77
CA ALA A 29 7.35 14.30 2.76
C ALA A 29 6.81 12.89 2.47
N VAL A 30 5.56 12.78 2.00
CA VAL A 30 4.95 11.50 1.60
C VAL A 30 5.57 10.97 0.32
N MET A 31 5.80 11.86 -0.64
CA MET A 31 6.27 11.51 -1.99
C MET A 31 7.78 11.40 -2.12
N GLU A 32 8.54 11.60 -1.06
CA GLU A 32 10.02 11.62 -1.06
C GLU A 32 10.66 10.43 -1.79
N TYR A 33 10.09 9.23 -1.64
CA TYR A 33 10.60 7.98 -2.23
C TYR A 33 9.67 7.40 -3.31
N LEU A 34 8.69 8.18 -3.77
CA LEU A 34 7.70 7.72 -4.76
C LEU A 34 7.88 8.47 -6.08
N GLU A 35 7.09 9.48 -6.29
CA GLU A 35 7.07 10.33 -7.47
C GLU A 35 7.09 11.80 -7.03
N PRO A 36 7.37 12.77 -7.91
CA PRO A 36 7.16 14.18 -7.59
C PRO A 36 5.74 14.42 -7.07
N PRO A 37 5.56 15.35 -6.10
CA PRO A 37 4.23 15.69 -5.59
C PRO A 37 3.21 15.95 -6.70
N PHE A 38 2.03 15.38 -6.57
CA PHE A 38 0.99 15.42 -7.60
C PHE A 38 0.33 16.80 -7.70
N ALA A 39 0.10 17.24 -8.93
CA ALA A 39 -0.87 18.29 -9.23
C ALA A 39 -2.31 17.74 -9.11
N PRO A 40 -3.34 18.62 -8.95
CA PRO A 40 -4.73 18.17 -8.81
C PRO A 40 -5.21 17.23 -9.93
N ALA A 41 -4.84 17.49 -11.18
CA ALA A 41 -5.21 16.64 -12.31
C ALA A 41 -4.63 15.22 -12.21
N GLN A 42 -3.43 15.08 -11.67
CA GLN A 42 -2.79 13.78 -11.46
C GLN A 42 -3.50 13.00 -10.34
N THR A 43 -3.88 13.67 -9.25
CA THR A 43 -4.67 13.06 -8.18
C THR A 43 -6.03 12.61 -8.71
N HIS A 44 -6.69 13.42 -9.52
CA HIS A 44 -7.96 13.05 -10.13
C HIS A 44 -7.82 11.78 -10.99
N ALA A 45 -6.82 11.74 -11.87
CA ALA A 45 -6.56 10.55 -12.70
C ALA A 45 -6.26 9.30 -11.88
N PHE A 46 -5.48 9.42 -10.81
CA PHE A 46 -5.21 8.34 -9.87
C PHE A 46 -6.50 7.82 -9.22
N LEU A 47 -7.35 8.73 -8.74
CA LEU A 47 -8.63 8.38 -8.14
C LEU A 47 -9.55 7.67 -9.14
N GLN A 48 -9.64 8.15 -10.39
CA GLN A 48 -10.45 7.50 -11.42
C GLN A 48 -10.02 6.04 -11.66
N ALA A 49 -8.71 5.77 -11.66
CA ALA A 49 -8.20 4.40 -11.74
C ALA A 49 -8.59 3.57 -10.50
N ALA A 50 -8.56 4.17 -9.31
CA ALA A 50 -8.94 3.53 -8.06
C ALA A 50 -10.45 3.26 -7.92
N LEU A 51 -11.29 3.99 -8.66
CA LEU A 51 -12.75 3.79 -8.72
C LEU A 51 -13.16 2.70 -9.72
N GLY A 52 -12.22 2.16 -10.49
CA GLY A 52 -12.47 1.13 -11.48
C GLY A 52 -12.89 -0.22 -10.90
N PRO A 53 -13.31 -1.17 -11.75
CA PRO A 53 -13.80 -2.48 -11.30
C PRO A 53 -12.70 -3.40 -10.74
N ARG A 54 -11.43 -3.09 -11.02
CA ARG A 54 -10.25 -3.82 -10.51
C ARG A 54 -9.23 -2.79 -10.01
N PRO A 55 -9.53 -2.12 -8.90
CA PRO A 55 -8.66 -1.07 -8.42
C PRO A 55 -7.31 -1.63 -7.94
N PRO A 56 -6.18 -0.98 -8.28
CA PRO A 56 -4.87 -1.39 -7.79
C PRO A 56 -4.63 -0.94 -6.34
N VAL A 57 -5.45 -0.04 -5.84
CA VAL A 57 -5.31 0.58 -4.52
C VAL A 57 -6.65 0.68 -3.79
N TYR A 58 -6.60 0.73 -2.47
CA TYR A 58 -7.76 0.78 -1.58
C TYR A 58 -7.55 1.85 -0.51
N ALA A 59 -8.58 2.62 -0.22
CA ALA A 59 -8.54 3.62 0.84
C ALA A 59 -8.39 2.96 2.22
N VAL A 60 -7.61 3.60 3.08
CA VAL A 60 -7.45 3.22 4.49
C VAL A 60 -7.99 4.33 5.35
N GLU A 61 -8.89 3.99 6.28
CA GLU A 61 -9.47 4.93 7.24
C GLU A 61 -9.30 4.43 8.68
N ALA A 62 -9.25 5.35 9.62
CA ALA A 62 -9.25 5.04 11.04
C ALA A 62 -10.65 4.64 11.50
N LEU A 63 -10.77 3.56 12.28
CA LEU A 63 -12.06 3.13 12.82
C LEU A 63 -12.62 4.09 13.86
N ALA A 64 -11.76 4.86 14.55
CA ALA A 64 -12.18 5.72 15.65
C ALA A 64 -13.05 6.90 15.19
N ASP A 65 -12.77 7.46 14.03
CA ASP A 65 -13.40 8.69 13.55
C ASP A 65 -13.69 8.72 12.04
N GLY A 66 -13.34 7.63 11.31
CA GLY A 66 -13.49 7.57 9.86
C GLY A 66 -12.47 8.42 9.08
N ALA A 67 -11.46 8.97 9.74
CA ALA A 67 -10.46 9.82 9.08
C ALA A 67 -9.67 9.03 8.04
N PHE A 68 -9.41 9.64 6.88
CA PHE A 68 -8.57 9.07 5.85
C PHE A 68 -7.11 9.00 6.34
N VAL A 69 -6.56 7.80 6.35
CA VAL A 69 -5.20 7.52 6.84
C VAL A 69 -4.18 7.42 5.70
N GLY A 70 -4.64 7.02 4.53
CA GLY A 70 -3.80 6.77 3.36
C GLY A 70 -4.41 5.70 2.47
N TYR A 71 -3.57 4.95 1.76
CA TYR A 71 -4.05 3.85 0.93
C TYR A 71 -3.16 2.62 0.99
N LEU A 72 -3.75 1.48 0.67
CA LEU A 72 -3.12 0.19 0.50
C LEU A 72 -2.98 -0.10 -1.00
N ILE A 73 -1.79 -0.54 -1.43
CA ILE A 73 -1.52 -1.07 -2.76
C ILE A 73 -1.76 -2.58 -2.68
N PHE A 74 -2.63 -3.11 -3.54
CA PHE A 74 -2.89 -4.54 -3.59
C PHE A 74 -3.45 -4.96 -4.95
N HIS A 75 -2.59 -5.47 -5.82
CA HIS A 75 -2.91 -5.90 -7.18
C HIS A 75 -1.97 -7.01 -7.65
N PRO A 76 -2.29 -7.73 -8.75
CA PRO A 76 -1.38 -8.71 -9.33
C PRO A 76 -0.02 -8.09 -9.65
N TYR A 77 1.06 -8.78 -9.28
CA TYR A 77 2.41 -8.33 -9.59
C TYR A 77 2.72 -8.57 -11.08
N PRO A 78 3.21 -7.57 -11.84
CA PRO A 78 3.25 -7.67 -13.31
C PRO A 78 4.42 -8.49 -13.86
N GLU A 79 5.49 -8.71 -13.07
CA GLU A 79 6.77 -9.19 -13.57
C GLU A 79 7.08 -10.64 -13.18
N GLN A 80 7.75 -11.35 -14.09
CA GLN A 80 8.33 -12.65 -13.80
C GLN A 80 9.56 -12.51 -12.88
N PRO A 81 9.85 -13.50 -12.02
CA PRO A 81 9.12 -14.78 -11.84
C PRO A 81 7.91 -14.68 -10.89
N PHE A 82 7.54 -13.48 -10.43
CA PHE A 82 6.54 -13.27 -9.39
C PHE A 82 5.13 -12.97 -9.93
N ALA A 83 4.87 -13.16 -11.22
CA ALA A 83 3.57 -12.81 -11.84
C ALA A 83 2.35 -13.56 -11.26
N ALA A 84 2.56 -14.63 -10.50
CA ALA A 84 1.49 -15.29 -9.75
C ALA A 84 1.22 -14.64 -8.38
N CYS A 85 2.15 -13.83 -7.89
CA CYS A 85 2.04 -13.13 -6.62
C CYS A 85 1.27 -11.80 -6.78
N TRP A 86 0.97 -11.18 -5.64
CA TRP A 86 0.38 -9.86 -5.61
C TRP A 86 1.30 -8.85 -4.94
N GLU A 87 1.32 -7.64 -5.46
CA GLU A 87 2.02 -6.54 -4.83
C GLU A 87 1.27 -6.10 -3.58
N LEU A 88 2.04 -5.84 -2.54
CA LEU A 88 1.59 -5.26 -1.29
C LEU A 88 2.42 -4.02 -0.97
N GLY A 89 1.76 -2.90 -0.78
CA GLY A 89 2.39 -1.66 -0.34
C GLY A 89 1.39 -0.78 0.39
N TRP A 90 1.88 0.31 0.96
CA TRP A 90 1.05 1.30 1.63
C TRP A 90 1.67 2.69 1.51
N VAL A 91 0.80 3.70 1.48
CA VAL A 91 1.19 5.11 1.59
C VAL A 91 0.32 5.73 2.66
N LEU A 92 0.93 6.21 3.74
CA LEU A 92 0.25 6.73 4.92
C LEU A 92 0.53 8.22 5.12
N ALA A 93 -0.47 8.96 5.55
CA ALA A 93 -0.33 10.37 5.88
C ALA A 93 0.55 10.57 7.13
N PRO A 94 1.40 11.62 7.16
CA PRO A 94 2.37 11.86 8.23
C PRO A 94 1.81 11.81 9.66
N PRO A 95 0.60 12.33 9.97
CA PRO A 95 0.04 12.24 11.31
C PRO A 95 -0.18 10.82 11.83
N HIS A 96 -0.14 9.83 10.92
CA HIS A 96 -0.37 8.42 11.22
C HIS A 96 0.92 7.57 11.23
N TRP A 97 2.07 8.18 10.97
CA TRP A 97 3.36 7.49 11.02
C TRP A 97 3.73 7.10 12.46
N GLY A 98 4.55 6.06 12.61
CA GLY A 98 5.03 5.59 13.91
C GLY A 98 3.97 4.95 14.81
N ARG A 99 2.75 4.72 14.31
CA ARG A 99 1.64 4.13 15.06
C ARG A 99 1.44 2.63 14.83
N GLY A 100 2.33 1.99 14.08
CA GLY A 100 2.24 0.57 13.73
C GLY A 100 1.18 0.23 12.66
N TYR A 101 0.67 1.23 11.95
CA TYR A 101 -0.38 1.03 10.95
C TYR A 101 0.08 0.21 9.74
N ALA A 102 1.31 0.44 9.27
CA ALA A 102 1.90 -0.35 8.20
C ALA A 102 1.99 -1.84 8.58
N ALA A 103 2.44 -2.14 9.80
CA ALA A 103 2.49 -3.51 10.31
C ALA A 103 1.10 -4.14 10.36
N ALA A 104 0.12 -3.45 10.94
CA ALA A 104 -1.25 -3.94 11.06
C ALA A 104 -1.89 -4.21 9.68
N LEU A 105 -1.67 -3.34 8.68
CA LEU A 105 -2.14 -3.54 7.31
C LEU A 105 -1.48 -4.76 6.67
N THR A 106 -0.16 -4.88 6.79
CA THR A 106 0.60 -6.00 6.22
C THR A 106 0.15 -7.33 6.82
N GLU A 107 0.03 -7.41 8.14
CA GLU A 107 -0.45 -8.60 8.85
C GLU A 107 -1.88 -8.99 8.41
N ALA A 108 -2.76 -8.01 8.26
CA ALA A 108 -4.13 -8.25 7.80
C ALA A 108 -4.17 -8.78 6.36
N VAL A 109 -3.32 -8.26 5.46
CA VAL A 109 -3.21 -8.77 4.09
C VAL A 109 -2.62 -10.18 4.07
N ILE A 110 -1.56 -10.45 4.85
CA ILE A 110 -0.98 -11.80 4.98
C ILE A 110 -2.04 -12.83 5.42
N ALA A 111 -2.90 -12.47 6.38
CA ALA A 111 -3.98 -13.34 6.84
C ALA A 111 -5.11 -13.49 5.81
N HIS A 112 -5.32 -12.51 4.94
CA HIS A 112 -6.37 -12.49 3.92
C HIS A 112 -5.98 -13.21 2.63
N ALA A 113 -4.76 -13.03 2.17
CA ALA A 113 -4.29 -13.45 0.85
C ALA A 113 -4.43 -14.96 0.57
N PRO A 114 -4.18 -15.88 1.52
CA PRO A 114 -4.41 -17.32 1.30
C PRO A 114 -5.88 -17.66 1.00
N ARG A 115 -6.81 -16.91 1.58
CA ARG A 115 -8.26 -17.10 1.33
C ARG A 115 -8.66 -16.70 -0.09
N GLN A 116 -7.81 -15.94 -0.77
CA GLN A 116 -7.97 -15.56 -2.18
C GLN A 116 -7.19 -16.52 -3.11
N GLY A 117 -6.56 -17.55 -2.57
CA GLY A 117 -5.75 -18.51 -3.34
C GLY A 117 -4.42 -17.91 -3.85
N LEU A 118 -3.92 -16.85 -3.23
CA LEU A 118 -2.67 -16.21 -3.65
C LEU A 118 -1.47 -17.03 -3.16
N PRO A 119 -0.49 -17.32 -4.03
CA PRO A 119 0.69 -18.10 -3.66
C PRO A 119 1.74 -17.28 -2.90
N GLY A 120 1.69 -15.95 -3.00
CA GLY A 120 2.67 -15.09 -2.37
C GLY A 120 2.39 -13.60 -2.53
N LEU A 121 3.14 -12.82 -1.77
CA LEU A 121 3.12 -11.36 -1.78
C LEU A 121 4.50 -10.81 -2.13
N VAL A 122 4.53 -9.73 -2.89
CA VAL A 122 5.74 -8.97 -3.22
C VAL A 122 5.62 -7.58 -2.61
N LEU A 123 6.68 -7.13 -1.95
CA LEU A 123 6.81 -5.78 -1.42
C LEU A 123 8.07 -5.15 -2.01
N GLU A 124 7.95 -3.91 -2.47
CA GLU A 124 9.07 -3.14 -3.00
C GLU A 124 9.30 -1.86 -2.21
N CYS A 125 10.56 -1.46 -2.09
CA CYS A 125 10.93 -0.17 -1.51
C CYS A 125 12.32 0.27 -1.99
N VAL A 126 12.58 1.58 -1.92
CA VAL A 126 13.95 2.08 -2.13
C VAL A 126 14.86 1.67 -0.96
N PRO A 127 16.18 1.54 -1.18
CA PRO A 127 17.13 1.16 -0.13
C PRO A 127 17.09 2.03 1.12
N GLU A 128 16.76 3.30 0.98
CA GLU A 128 16.69 4.30 2.05
C GLU A 128 15.52 4.07 3.02
N GLN A 129 14.46 3.37 2.59
CA GLN A 129 13.30 3.07 3.42
C GLN A 129 13.60 1.97 4.45
N ALA A 130 14.49 2.26 5.41
CA ALA A 130 14.93 1.30 6.42
C ALA A 130 13.78 0.73 7.28
N ALA A 131 12.75 1.53 7.55
CA ALA A 131 11.57 1.08 8.32
C ALA A 131 10.79 0.01 7.56
N THR A 132 10.59 0.17 6.26
CA THR A 132 9.92 -0.81 5.39
C THR A 132 10.71 -2.12 5.33
N ARG A 133 12.04 -2.03 5.16
CA ARG A 133 12.92 -3.21 5.15
C ARG A 133 12.86 -3.99 6.46
N ARG A 134 12.89 -3.30 7.61
CA ARG A 134 12.77 -3.94 8.92
C ARG A 134 11.42 -4.61 9.10
N LEU A 135 10.34 -3.96 8.64
CA LEU A 135 9.00 -4.53 8.71
C LEU A 135 8.88 -5.78 7.84
N ALA A 136 9.37 -5.72 6.61
CA ALA A 136 9.39 -6.87 5.70
C ALA A 136 10.10 -8.08 6.34
N ALA A 137 11.31 -7.87 6.86
CA ALA A 137 12.08 -8.92 7.54
C ALA A 137 11.34 -9.48 8.77
N LYS A 138 10.75 -8.60 9.60
CA LYS A 138 9.98 -9.00 10.78
C LYS A 138 8.79 -9.89 10.44
N LEU A 139 8.13 -9.63 9.30
CA LEU A 139 6.93 -10.35 8.87
C LEU A 139 7.23 -11.53 7.93
N GLY A 140 8.52 -11.91 7.81
CA GLY A 140 8.93 -13.11 7.11
C GLY A 140 9.14 -12.96 5.61
N PHE A 141 9.12 -11.74 5.08
CA PHE A 141 9.50 -11.50 3.69
C PHE A 141 11.00 -11.71 3.51
N ALA A 142 11.37 -12.52 2.52
CA ALA A 142 12.76 -12.77 2.14
C ALA A 142 13.19 -11.80 1.04
N PRO A 143 14.48 -11.36 1.01
CA PRO A 143 15.02 -10.62 -0.12
C PRO A 143 14.85 -11.41 -1.43
N ALA A 144 14.36 -10.74 -2.48
CA ALA A 144 14.02 -11.37 -3.76
C ALA A 144 14.59 -10.60 -4.96
N GLY A 145 15.67 -9.87 -4.76
CA GLY A 145 16.38 -9.12 -5.80
C GLY A 145 16.14 -7.63 -5.78
N GLN A 146 16.53 -7.01 -6.88
CA GLN A 146 16.42 -5.57 -7.10
C GLN A 146 16.10 -5.30 -8.57
N ALA A 147 15.22 -4.35 -8.83
CA ALA A 147 14.92 -3.85 -10.16
C ALA A 147 14.55 -2.37 -10.11
N ASP A 148 14.96 -1.59 -11.11
CA ASP A 148 14.63 -0.17 -11.25
C ASP A 148 14.90 0.69 -10.00
N GLY A 149 15.97 0.37 -9.25
CA GLY A 149 16.32 1.06 -8.01
C GLY A 149 15.53 0.61 -6.78
N LEU A 150 14.59 -0.32 -6.91
CA LEU A 150 13.80 -0.86 -5.82
C LEU A 150 14.35 -2.19 -5.33
N LEU A 151 14.45 -2.34 -4.03
CA LEU A 151 14.65 -3.63 -3.38
C LEU A 151 13.32 -4.39 -3.37
N ARG A 152 13.38 -5.66 -3.73
CA ARG A 152 12.21 -6.55 -3.76
C ARG A 152 12.29 -7.56 -2.63
N PHE A 153 11.16 -7.79 -1.99
CA PHE A 153 10.97 -8.78 -0.94
C PHE A 153 9.76 -9.65 -1.27
N CYS A 154 9.85 -10.96 -1.05
CA CYS A 154 8.79 -11.90 -1.33
C CYS A 154 8.41 -12.71 -0.10
N LEU A 155 7.12 -12.93 0.11
CA LEU A 155 6.56 -13.83 1.12
C LEU A 155 5.75 -14.92 0.40
N THR A 156 6.13 -16.18 0.59
CA THR A 156 5.30 -17.33 0.18
C THR A 156 4.20 -17.55 1.22
N LEU A 157 2.98 -17.78 0.77
CA LEU A 157 1.79 -17.95 1.61
C LEU A 157 1.37 -19.42 1.74
#